data_c854833edc313efc2621691cf5749660
#
_entry.id   c854833edc313efc2621691cf5749660
#
_cell.length_a   1.000
_cell.length_b   1.000
_cell.length_c   1.000
_cell.angle_alpha   90.00
_cell.angle_beta   90.00
_cell.angle_gamma   90.00
#
_symmetry.space_group_name_H-M   'P 1'
#
loop_
_entity.id
_entity.type
_entity.pdbx_description
1 polymer ?
#
loop_
_entity_poly.entity_id
_entity_poly.type
_entity_poly.pdbx_seq_one_letter_code
_entity_poly.pdbx_strand_id
1 'polypeptide(L)'
;MFVLTSEEEKLFKKLNTPAKIQDYLNSISYNFEQQGETCMSPRRVIMAQCAHCLEGAYFAAAALWYHGEKPFLLDLRSTKHDLDHVVALFQRDGYWGAISKTNHAVLRYREPIYKTIHELALSYFHEYFLDDGTKTMRDYSKPFDLRRFGETWITEQEELWDIGAALDD
;
A
#
# COMPACT_ATOMS: atom_id res chain seq x y z
N MET A 1 -14.33 7.93 13.57
CA MET A 1 -13.60 9.24 13.37
C MET A 1 -12.16 8.99 13.80
N PHE A 2 -11.21 9.18 12.90
CA PHE A 2 -9.79 8.91 13.19
C PHE A 2 -9.26 9.77 14.33
N VAL A 3 -8.52 9.17 15.25
CA VAL A 3 -7.89 9.89 16.37
C VAL A 3 -6.50 10.39 15.91
N LEU A 4 -6.51 11.41 15.04
CA LEU A 4 -5.30 12.01 14.49
C LEU A 4 -4.81 13.19 15.33
N THR A 5 -3.51 13.40 15.33
CA THR A 5 -2.92 14.67 15.81
C THR A 5 -3.21 15.78 14.78
N SER A 6 -3.07 17.04 15.21
CA SER A 6 -3.26 18.19 14.30
C SER A 6 -2.30 18.17 13.10
N GLU A 7 -1.11 17.62 13.25
CA GLU A 7 -0.11 17.50 12.18
C GLU A 7 -0.46 16.40 11.19
N GLU A 8 -0.88 15.23 11.69
CA GLU A 8 -1.37 14.13 10.86
C GLU A 8 -2.61 14.56 10.07
N GLU A 9 -3.53 15.25 10.72
CA GLU A 9 -4.73 15.75 10.04
C GLU A 9 -4.38 16.78 8.94
N LYS A 10 -3.45 17.71 9.19
CA LYS A 10 -2.97 18.64 8.17
C LYS A 10 -2.31 17.91 6.99
N LEU A 11 -1.55 16.85 7.26
CA LEU A 11 -0.93 16.03 6.22
C LEU A 11 -2.02 15.34 5.38
N PHE A 12 -2.94 14.59 6.00
CA PHE A 12 -4.01 13.92 5.26
C PHE A 12 -4.89 14.88 4.47
N LYS A 13 -5.22 16.05 5.00
CA LYS A 13 -5.94 17.09 4.24
C LYS A 13 -5.20 17.55 2.97
N LYS A 14 -3.87 17.58 2.98
CA LYS A 14 -3.05 17.91 1.80
C LYS A 14 -3.04 16.77 0.77
N LEU A 15 -3.08 15.52 1.23
CA LEU A 15 -3.02 14.31 0.42
C LEU A 15 -4.40 13.95 -0.16
N ASN A 16 -5.07 14.90 -0.78
CA ASN A 16 -6.46 14.79 -1.20
C ASN A 16 -6.67 14.19 -2.61
N THR A 17 -5.61 13.65 -3.21
CA THR A 17 -5.68 12.87 -4.46
C THR A 17 -4.73 11.69 -4.41
N PRO A 18 -5.01 10.58 -5.13
CA PRO A 18 -4.10 9.43 -5.22
C PRO A 18 -2.68 9.82 -5.66
N ALA A 19 -2.55 10.73 -6.63
CA ALA A 19 -1.25 11.22 -7.09
C ALA A 19 -0.46 11.92 -5.98
N LYS A 20 -1.10 12.76 -5.15
CA LYS A 20 -0.42 13.40 -4.02
C LYS A 20 -0.03 12.42 -2.93
N ILE A 21 -0.82 11.36 -2.70
CA ILE A 21 -0.47 10.28 -1.77
C ILE A 21 0.77 9.55 -2.32
N GLN A 22 0.78 9.23 -3.61
CA GLN A 22 1.95 8.63 -4.26
C GLN A 22 3.19 9.52 -4.18
N ASP A 23 3.06 10.82 -4.44
CA ASP A 23 4.16 11.78 -4.35
C ASP A 23 4.75 11.83 -2.93
N TYR A 24 3.91 11.81 -1.91
CA TYR A 24 4.36 11.73 -0.52
C TYR A 24 5.14 10.43 -0.26
N LEU A 25 4.62 9.28 -0.67
CA LEU A 25 5.32 8.00 -0.52
C LEU A 25 6.64 7.96 -1.28
N ASN A 26 6.73 8.62 -2.44
CA ASN A 26 7.98 8.75 -3.18
C ASN A 26 8.99 9.67 -2.46
N SER A 27 8.54 10.63 -1.67
CA SER A 27 9.39 11.58 -0.95
C SER A 27 10.02 11.01 0.32
N ILE A 28 9.43 9.98 0.92
CA ILE A 28 9.99 9.31 2.10
C ILE A 28 10.89 8.14 1.71
N SER A 29 11.82 7.76 2.59
CA SER A 29 12.77 6.68 2.34
C SER A 29 12.08 5.32 2.20
N TYR A 30 12.75 4.35 1.55
CA TYR A 30 12.33 2.95 1.63
C TYR A 30 12.82 2.34 2.94
N ASN A 31 11.96 1.57 3.61
CA ASN A 31 12.31 0.85 4.83
C ASN A 31 12.93 -0.51 4.45
N PHE A 32 14.26 -0.63 4.61
CA PHE A 32 15.00 -1.87 4.36
C PHE A 32 15.09 -2.78 5.59
N GLU A 33 14.37 -2.47 6.66
CA GLU A 33 14.25 -3.31 7.86
C GLU A 33 15.62 -3.73 8.46
N GLN A 34 16.60 -2.84 8.41
CA GLN A 34 17.97 -3.11 8.87
C GLN A 34 18.07 -3.50 10.34
N GLN A 35 17.06 -3.20 11.15
CA GLN A 35 17.01 -3.50 12.58
C GLN A 35 16.01 -4.61 12.93
N GLY A 36 15.49 -5.30 11.94
CA GLY A 36 14.47 -6.35 12.06
C GLY A 36 13.20 -6.01 11.30
N GLU A 37 12.37 -7.03 11.10
CA GLU A 37 11.11 -6.93 10.39
C GLU A 37 10.15 -5.96 11.09
N THR A 38 9.41 -5.20 10.30
CA THR A 38 8.44 -4.21 10.77
C THR A 38 7.11 -4.35 10.02
N CYS A 39 6.04 -3.89 10.65
CA CYS A 39 4.71 -3.78 10.05
C CYS A 39 4.04 -2.51 10.59
N MET A 40 4.61 -1.37 10.25
CA MET A 40 4.28 -0.07 10.84
C MET A 40 2.90 0.43 10.45
N SER A 41 2.21 1.02 11.44
CA SER A 41 0.99 1.79 11.21
C SER A 41 1.25 3.06 10.39
N PRO A 42 0.21 3.67 9.77
CA PRO A 42 0.33 4.97 9.11
C PRO A 42 0.96 6.06 9.97
N ARG A 43 0.62 6.13 11.27
CA ARG A 43 1.26 7.05 12.23
C ARG A 43 2.75 6.84 12.31
N ARG A 44 3.19 5.59 12.45
CA ARG A 44 4.61 5.26 12.56
C ARG A 44 5.36 5.54 11.27
N VAL A 45 4.75 5.33 10.10
CA VAL A 45 5.31 5.73 8.79
C VAL A 45 5.55 7.24 8.74
N ILE A 46 4.60 8.05 9.22
CA ILE A 46 4.76 9.51 9.31
C ILE A 46 5.93 9.87 10.22
N MET A 47 6.04 9.24 11.38
CA MET A 47 7.11 9.53 12.35
C MET A 47 8.48 9.08 11.84
N ALA A 48 8.56 7.89 11.25
CA ALA A 48 9.81 7.29 10.76
C ALA A 48 10.29 7.88 9.42
N GLN A 49 9.39 8.51 8.65
CA GLN A 49 9.66 9.01 7.28
C GLN A 49 10.24 7.94 6.37
N CYS A 50 9.81 6.70 6.56
CA CYS A 50 10.13 5.56 5.71
C CYS A 50 8.99 4.53 5.72
N ALA A 51 8.94 3.69 4.69
CA ALA A 51 8.01 2.58 4.58
C ALA A 51 8.51 1.55 3.56
N HIS A 52 8.26 0.27 3.78
CA HIS A 52 8.27 -0.75 2.72
C HIS A 52 6.88 -0.86 2.04
N CYS A 53 6.69 -1.83 1.15
CA CYS A 53 5.48 -1.90 0.30
C CYS A 53 4.17 -2.00 1.12
N LEU A 54 4.09 -2.89 2.11
CA LEU A 54 2.90 -3.09 2.94
C LEU A 54 2.59 -1.87 3.82
N GLU A 55 3.61 -1.30 4.46
CA GLU A 55 3.48 -0.09 5.30
C GLU A 55 3.03 1.12 4.46
N GLY A 56 3.60 1.27 3.26
CA GLY A 56 3.19 2.30 2.30
C GLY A 56 1.76 2.09 1.80
N ALA A 57 1.33 0.84 1.62
CA ALA A 57 -0.03 0.51 1.24
C ALA A 57 -1.02 0.81 2.39
N TYR A 58 -0.68 0.52 3.65
CA TYR A 58 -1.47 0.95 4.81
C TYR A 58 -1.61 2.46 4.88
N PHE A 59 -0.51 3.20 4.74
CA PHE A 59 -0.55 4.65 4.74
C PHE A 59 -1.46 5.21 3.63
N ALA A 60 -1.31 4.71 2.40
CA ALA A 60 -2.12 5.14 1.27
C ALA A 60 -3.61 4.82 1.48
N ALA A 61 -3.93 3.61 1.98
CA ALA A 61 -5.29 3.21 2.28
C ALA A 61 -5.93 4.10 3.37
N ALA A 62 -5.17 4.47 4.41
CA ALA A 62 -5.63 5.40 5.45
C ALA A 62 -5.91 6.80 4.88
N ALA A 63 -5.03 7.32 4.02
CA ALA A 63 -5.22 8.62 3.38
C ALA A 63 -6.44 8.62 2.45
N LEU A 64 -6.63 7.57 1.66
CA LEU A 64 -7.82 7.38 0.82
C LEU A 64 -9.09 7.31 1.69
N TRP A 65 -9.06 6.58 2.79
CA TRP A 65 -10.19 6.45 3.69
C TRP A 65 -10.54 7.76 4.39
N TYR A 66 -9.53 8.56 4.77
CA TYR A 66 -9.73 9.90 5.31
C TYR A 66 -10.55 10.80 4.36
N HIS A 67 -10.40 10.62 3.05
CA HIS A 67 -11.13 11.32 2.01
C HIS A 67 -12.43 10.60 1.56
N GLY A 68 -12.91 9.61 2.32
CA GLY A 68 -14.18 8.94 2.10
C GLY A 68 -14.13 7.78 1.10
N GLU A 69 -12.94 7.35 0.67
CA GLU A 69 -12.76 6.16 -0.17
C GLU A 69 -12.67 4.88 0.68
N LYS A 70 -12.80 3.73 0.04
CA LYS A 70 -12.64 2.46 0.74
C LYS A 70 -11.15 2.13 0.90
N PRO A 71 -10.66 1.76 2.11
CA PRO A 71 -9.26 1.42 2.34
C PRO A 71 -8.97 -0.01 1.89
N PHE A 72 -8.87 -0.22 0.58
CA PHE A 72 -8.60 -1.52 -0.02
C PHE A 72 -7.11 -1.71 -0.31
N LEU A 73 -6.63 -2.92 -0.02
CA LEU A 73 -5.33 -3.41 -0.45
C LEU A 73 -5.49 -4.48 -1.52
N LEU A 74 -4.44 -4.66 -2.30
CA LEU A 74 -4.26 -5.79 -3.21
C LEU A 74 -2.86 -6.36 -2.96
N ASP A 75 -2.82 -7.63 -2.63
CA ASP A 75 -1.58 -8.39 -2.53
C ASP A 75 -1.27 -9.05 -3.87
N LEU A 76 -0.10 -8.75 -4.44
CA LEU A 76 0.42 -9.34 -5.67
C LEU A 76 1.37 -10.46 -5.27
N ARG A 77 0.92 -11.70 -5.40
CA ARG A 77 1.59 -12.88 -4.88
C ARG A 77 2.63 -13.43 -5.84
N SER A 78 3.81 -13.67 -5.31
CA SER A 78 4.97 -14.17 -6.05
C SER A 78 5.25 -15.65 -5.79
N THR A 79 6.33 -16.14 -6.36
CA THR A 79 6.89 -17.45 -6.00
C THR A 79 7.63 -17.37 -4.66
N LYS A 80 7.85 -18.52 -4.00
CA LYS A 80 8.62 -18.63 -2.75
C LYS A 80 10.06 -18.08 -2.81
N HIS A 81 10.54 -17.69 -3.98
CA HIS A 81 11.90 -17.16 -4.20
C HIS A 81 11.90 -15.63 -4.32
N ASP A 82 10.75 -15.00 -4.22
CA ASP A 82 10.58 -13.55 -4.29
C ASP A 82 9.59 -13.10 -3.21
N LEU A 83 9.54 -11.81 -2.94
CA LEU A 83 8.62 -11.23 -1.96
C LEU A 83 7.32 -10.80 -2.64
N ASP A 84 6.21 -10.96 -1.95
CA ASP A 84 4.93 -10.41 -2.36
C ASP A 84 4.96 -8.88 -2.33
N HIS A 85 4.14 -8.24 -3.14
CA HIS A 85 4.08 -6.79 -3.24
C HIS A 85 2.66 -6.28 -3.02
N VAL A 86 2.49 -5.43 -2.02
CA VAL A 86 1.18 -4.90 -1.65
C VAL A 86 1.00 -3.48 -2.17
N VAL A 87 -0.17 -3.21 -2.75
CA VAL A 87 -0.56 -1.89 -3.23
C VAL A 87 -1.90 -1.48 -2.62
N ALA A 88 -2.13 -0.16 -2.46
CA ALA A 88 -3.43 0.36 -2.08
C ALA A 88 -4.27 0.67 -3.33
N LEU A 89 -5.53 0.24 -3.33
CA LEU A 89 -6.45 0.40 -4.44
C LEU A 89 -7.27 1.68 -4.31
N PHE A 90 -7.56 2.32 -5.44
CA PHE A 90 -8.54 3.39 -5.54
C PHE A 90 -9.34 3.29 -6.84
N GLN A 91 -10.46 4.02 -6.91
CA GLN A 91 -11.27 4.11 -8.12
C GLN A 91 -11.51 5.56 -8.54
N ARG A 92 -11.59 5.79 -9.86
CA ARG A 92 -12.10 7.02 -10.46
C ARG A 92 -12.98 6.65 -11.67
N ASP A 93 -14.19 7.15 -11.69
CA ASP A 93 -15.15 6.91 -12.77
C ASP A 93 -15.38 5.43 -13.10
N GLY A 94 -15.31 4.58 -12.06
CA GLY A 94 -15.46 3.13 -12.17
C GLY A 94 -14.21 2.36 -12.59
N TYR A 95 -13.08 3.04 -12.83
CA TYR A 95 -11.80 2.40 -13.18
C TYR A 95 -10.89 2.29 -11.95
N TRP A 96 -10.16 1.19 -11.88
CA TRP A 96 -9.20 0.90 -10.82
C TRP A 96 -7.84 1.50 -11.11
N GLY A 97 -7.21 2.04 -10.07
CA GLY A 97 -5.82 2.43 -10.00
C GLY A 97 -5.17 1.92 -8.72
N ALA A 98 -3.86 2.08 -8.60
CA ALA A 98 -3.09 1.61 -7.45
C ALA A 98 -2.00 2.60 -7.04
N ILE A 99 -1.83 2.74 -5.72
CA ILE A 99 -0.72 3.48 -5.09
C ILE A 99 0.28 2.45 -4.57
N SER A 100 1.55 2.65 -4.87
CA SER A 100 2.60 1.68 -4.58
C SER A 100 3.82 2.32 -3.94
N LYS A 101 4.34 1.72 -2.87
CA LYS A 101 5.66 2.03 -2.30
C LYS A 101 6.65 0.95 -2.70
N THR A 102 7.68 1.32 -3.44
CA THR A 102 8.72 0.39 -3.91
C THR A 102 10.08 1.08 -3.94
N ASN A 103 11.15 0.31 -3.82
CA ASN A 103 12.53 0.75 -4.04
C ASN A 103 13.02 0.43 -5.46
N HIS A 104 12.20 -0.21 -6.28
CA HIS A 104 12.53 -0.56 -7.67
C HIS A 104 12.08 0.52 -8.66
N ALA A 105 12.65 0.51 -9.85
CA ALA A 105 12.21 1.34 -10.97
C ALA A 105 10.83 0.93 -11.52
N VAL A 106 10.39 -0.28 -11.19
CA VAL A 106 9.16 -0.95 -11.62
C VAL A 106 8.19 -1.13 -10.44
N LEU A 107 7.05 -1.79 -10.63
CA LEU A 107 5.99 -2.00 -9.63
C LEU A 107 5.46 -0.68 -9.03
N ARG A 108 5.30 0.31 -9.90
CA ARG A 108 4.93 1.69 -9.55
C ARG A 108 3.42 1.91 -9.54
N TYR A 109 3.04 3.15 -9.26
CA TYR A 109 1.69 3.68 -9.37
C TYR A 109 1.00 3.26 -10.67
N ARG A 110 -0.31 3.00 -10.59
CA ARG A 110 -1.17 2.76 -11.75
C ARG A 110 -2.28 3.79 -11.80
N GLU A 111 -2.38 4.45 -12.95
CA GLU A 111 -3.50 5.33 -13.23
C GLU A 111 -4.83 4.56 -13.23
N PRO A 112 -5.98 5.20 -12.92
CA PRO A 112 -7.28 4.54 -12.86
C PRO A 112 -7.87 4.31 -14.25
N ILE A 113 -7.28 3.36 -14.99
CA ILE A 113 -7.67 2.99 -16.35
C ILE A 113 -8.13 1.55 -16.49
N TYR A 114 -8.02 0.75 -15.43
CA TYR A 114 -8.31 -0.69 -15.46
C TYR A 114 -9.77 -0.94 -15.05
N LYS A 115 -10.53 -1.65 -15.89
CA LYS A 115 -11.95 -1.95 -15.63
C LYS A 115 -12.14 -2.98 -14.51
N THR A 116 -11.17 -3.87 -14.35
CA THR A 116 -11.23 -4.95 -13.37
C THR A 116 -9.94 -5.02 -12.55
N ILE A 117 -10.04 -5.64 -11.36
CA ILE A 117 -8.85 -5.95 -10.54
C ILE A 117 -7.90 -6.88 -11.28
N HIS A 118 -8.45 -7.82 -12.08
CA HIS A 118 -7.62 -8.71 -12.90
C HIS A 118 -6.75 -7.95 -13.90
N GLU A 119 -7.32 -6.99 -14.65
CA GLU A 119 -6.55 -6.15 -15.58
C GLU A 119 -5.47 -5.34 -14.84
N LEU A 120 -5.81 -4.75 -13.69
CA LEU A 120 -4.86 -4.02 -12.86
C LEU A 120 -3.72 -4.94 -12.39
N ALA A 121 -4.03 -6.11 -11.82
CA ALA A 121 -3.03 -7.07 -11.37
C ALA A 121 -2.12 -7.52 -12.51
N LEU A 122 -2.67 -7.88 -13.66
CA LEU A 122 -1.88 -8.28 -14.83
C LEU A 122 -0.95 -7.18 -15.35
N SER A 123 -1.26 -5.91 -15.12
CA SER A 123 -0.37 -4.80 -15.51
C SER A 123 0.99 -4.84 -14.79
N TYR A 124 1.08 -5.53 -13.67
CA TYR A 124 2.32 -5.71 -12.92
C TYR A 124 3.14 -6.94 -13.35
N PHE A 125 2.53 -7.92 -14.04
CA PHE A 125 3.18 -9.19 -14.35
C PHE A 125 4.53 -9.04 -15.08
N HIS A 126 4.60 -8.19 -16.09
CA HIS A 126 5.83 -8.01 -16.87
C HIS A 126 6.94 -7.29 -16.11
N GLU A 127 6.59 -6.54 -15.10
CA GLU A 127 7.51 -5.80 -14.23
C GLU A 127 7.96 -6.60 -12.99
N TYR A 128 7.35 -7.76 -12.75
CA TYR A 128 7.57 -8.57 -11.55
C TYR A 128 8.60 -9.67 -11.84
N PHE A 129 9.86 -9.39 -11.59
CA PHE A 129 10.96 -10.29 -11.95
C PHE A 129 12.17 -10.13 -11.01
N LEU A 130 12.93 -11.21 -10.87
CA LEU A 130 14.23 -11.23 -10.21
C LEU A 130 15.33 -10.63 -11.11
N ASP A 131 16.51 -10.38 -10.56
CA ASP A 131 17.65 -9.79 -11.27
C ASP A 131 18.08 -10.61 -12.51
N ASP A 132 17.83 -11.92 -12.51
CA ASP A 132 18.07 -12.80 -13.65
C ASP A 132 16.97 -12.73 -14.74
N GLY A 133 15.94 -11.93 -14.53
CA GLY A 133 14.81 -11.75 -15.43
C GLY A 133 13.67 -12.78 -15.27
N THR A 134 13.79 -13.72 -14.31
CA THR A 134 12.74 -14.71 -14.03
C THR A 134 11.48 -14.03 -13.53
N LYS A 135 10.35 -14.25 -14.22
CA LYS A 135 9.04 -13.72 -13.81
C LYS A 135 8.50 -14.48 -12.60
N THR A 136 8.17 -13.76 -11.55
CA THR A 136 7.83 -14.35 -10.25
C THR A 136 6.38 -14.20 -9.82
N MET A 137 5.64 -13.22 -10.32
CA MET A 137 4.22 -13.08 -9.99
C MET A 137 3.42 -14.32 -10.42
N ARG A 138 2.55 -14.84 -9.53
CA ARG A 138 1.75 -16.06 -9.76
C ARG A 138 0.26 -15.89 -9.51
N ASP A 139 -0.09 -15.03 -8.57
CA ASP A 139 -1.47 -14.84 -8.12
C ASP A 139 -1.66 -13.42 -7.57
N TYR A 140 -2.85 -13.11 -7.16
CA TYR A 140 -3.18 -11.88 -6.44
C TYR A 140 -4.41 -12.10 -5.55
N SER A 141 -4.52 -11.37 -4.46
CA SER A 141 -5.65 -11.45 -3.54
C SER A 141 -6.93 -10.83 -4.13
N LYS A 142 -8.05 -11.07 -3.50
CA LYS A 142 -9.22 -10.18 -3.63
C LYS A 142 -8.91 -8.84 -2.97
N PRO A 143 -9.62 -7.74 -3.36
CA PRO A 143 -9.51 -6.49 -2.61
C PRO A 143 -9.75 -6.72 -1.12
N PHE A 144 -8.71 -6.44 -0.32
CA PHE A 144 -8.72 -6.66 1.12
C PHE A 144 -9.16 -5.39 1.85
N ASP A 145 -10.28 -5.46 2.54
CA ASP A 145 -10.93 -4.31 3.16
C ASP A 145 -10.46 -4.10 4.60
N LEU A 146 -9.66 -3.06 4.82
CA LEU A 146 -9.12 -2.73 6.15
C LEU A 146 -10.17 -2.24 7.15
N ARG A 147 -11.39 -1.89 6.75
CA ARG A 147 -12.47 -1.48 7.67
C ARG A 147 -12.83 -2.60 8.64
N ARG A 148 -12.57 -3.86 8.30
CA ARG A 148 -12.81 -5.01 9.18
C ARG A 148 -12.02 -4.96 10.49
N PHE A 149 -10.94 -4.16 10.56
CA PHE A 149 -10.11 -3.97 11.75
C PHE A 149 -10.44 -2.67 12.51
N GLY A 150 -11.54 -1.97 12.15
CA GLY A 150 -11.87 -0.68 12.72
C GLY A 150 -10.93 0.43 12.23
N GLU A 151 -10.70 1.46 13.04
CA GLU A 151 -9.87 2.62 12.69
C GLU A 151 -8.54 2.67 13.48
N THR A 152 -8.39 1.85 14.52
CA THR A 152 -7.26 1.92 15.46
C THR A 152 -5.91 1.62 14.81
N TRP A 153 -5.88 0.75 13.79
CA TRP A 153 -4.67 0.40 13.05
C TRP A 153 -3.96 1.62 12.41
N ILE A 154 -4.69 2.71 12.18
CA ILE A 154 -4.11 3.93 11.58
C ILE A 154 -3.12 4.61 12.55
N THR A 155 -3.39 4.51 13.84
CA THR A 155 -2.66 5.24 14.89
C THR A 155 -1.95 4.32 15.89
N GLU A 156 -1.94 3.00 15.62
CA GLU A 156 -1.35 1.99 16.49
C GLU A 156 0.16 2.25 16.70
N GLN A 157 0.63 1.99 17.91
CA GLN A 157 2.06 2.12 18.25
C GLN A 157 2.81 0.80 18.07
N GLU A 158 2.09 -0.32 18.16
CA GLU A 158 2.63 -1.65 17.96
C GLU A 158 2.64 -2.03 16.46
N GLU A 159 3.29 -3.13 16.13
CA GLU A 159 3.33 -3.68 14.78
C GLU A 159 1.97 -4.28 14.38
N LEU A 160 1.56 -4.11 13.14
CA LEU A 160 0.27 -4.57 12.62
C LEU A 160 0.32 -6.02 12.09
N TRP A 161 1.01 -6.92 12.77
CA TRP A 161 1.21 -8.31 12.32
C TRP A 161 -0.08 -9.06 12.07
N ASP A 162 -1.12 -8.82 12.91
CA ASP A 162 -2.43 -9.48 12.74
C ASP A 162 -3.10 -9.10 11.41
N ILE A 163 -2.89 -7.87 10.95
CA ILE A 163 -3.43 -7.40 9.66
C ILE A 163 -2.60 -7.99 8.51
N GLY A 164 -1.27 -8.01 8.65
CA GLY A 164 -0.38 -8.62 7.67
C GLY A 164 -0.71 -10.09 7.47
N ALA A 165 -0.76 -10.87 8.55
CA ALA A 165 -1.11 -12.29 8.51
C ALA A 165 -2.51 -12.55 7.89
N ALA A 166 -3.50 -11.69 8.18
CA ALA A 166 -4.83 -11.81 7.59
C ALA A 166 -4.90 -11.45 6.09
N LEU A 167 -3.91 -10.74 5.57
CA LEU A 167 -3.78 -10.46 4.12
C LEU A 167 -3.17 -11.65 3.39
N ASP A 168 -2.25 -12.36 4.03
CA ASP A 168 -1.57 -13.56 3.47
C ASP A 168 -2.52 -14.78 3.35
N ASP A 169 -3.57 -14.86 4.19
CA ASP A 169 -4.62 -15.91 4.17
C ASP A 169 -5.59 -15.78 2.95
#